data_2dac3afb47b2002d59b753fc102b41f3
#
_entry.id   2dac3afb47b2002d59b753fc102b41f3
#
_cell.length_a   1.000
_cell.length_b   1.000
_cell.length_c   1.000
_cell.angle_alpha   90.00
_cell.angle_beta   90.00
_cell.angle_gamma   90.00
#
_symmetry.space_group_name_H-M   'P 1'
#
loop_
_entity.id
_entity.type
_entity.pdbx_description
1 polymer ?
#
loop_
_entity_poly.entity_id
_entity_poly.type
_entity_poly.pdbx_seq_one_letter_code
_entity_poly.pdbx_strand_id
1 'polypeptide(L)'
;MVIDMKTRTLVCLLTASLLAAACSPQDGGAVDSAAVAPTAAAFATEHAEWVRERASDLGRPDGWTSLIGLHWIEAGRRSVGGGEGNAIHLSIAPDRLGQVEQRADGLYFQPAEGVPITVDGKPLLGEVRLDTEGAGGGTRLAYDQGKGQITAIKRGERLALRVRHADAPARRDFAGLAFFPANEDWRVQAKFVPHPAGKTLPIVNVLGEIAENPNPGYVVFEKEGRQWQLEALGDPAKGLNLMFQDQSTGQLTYGVGRYLHTEPVAADGTVVLDFNRAYNPPCAYTDFATCPLPPPENRLAQLDTGGHRTRLAVLAGEKKYAVAKH
;
A
#
# COMPACT_ATOMS: atom_id res chain seq x y z
N MET A 1 -14.01 -3.09 59.39
CA MET A 1 -15.07 -2.38 60.13
C MET A 1 -16.40 -2.68 59.46
N VAL A 2 -17.17 -3.49 60.12
CA VAL A 2 -18.46 -4.09 59.76
C VAL A 2 -19.58 -3.05 59.88
N ILE A 3 -20.63 -3.17 59.06
CA ILE A 3 -22.05 -2.84 59.29
C ILE A 3 -22.74 -2.97 57.93
N ASP A 4 -23.46 -3.98 57.59
CA ASP A 4 -24.68 -4.71 58.01
C ASP A 4 -25.98 -3.95 57.71
N MET A 5 -26.78 -4.64 56.91
CA MET A 5 -28.24 -4.84 56.93
C MET A 5 -29.22 -3.64 56.73
N LYS A 6 -30.17 -3.75 55.82
CA LYS A 6 -31.54 -4.23 56.13
C LYS A 6 -32.47 -4.36 54.92
N THR A 7 -33.01 -5.56 54.84
CA THR A 7 -34.19 -6.05 54.13
C THR A 7 -35.44 -5.18 54.31
N ARG A 8 -36.26 -5.00 53.24
CA ARG A 8 -37.69 -4.81 53.36
C ARG A 8 -38.46 -5.54 52.26
N THR A 9 -39.07 -6.60 52.69
CA THR A 9 -40.13 -7.38 52.05
C THR A 9 -41.41 -6.55 51.98
N LEU A 10 -42.07 -6.52 50.80
CA LEU A 10 -43.51 -6.19 50.75
C LEU A 10 -44.19 -7.17 49.79
N VAL A 11 -45.05 -7.94 50.42
CA VAL A 11 -46.01 -8.87 49.82
C VAL A 11 -47.25 -8.10 49.41
N CYS A 12 -47.77 -8.28 48.19
CA CYS A 12 -49.20 -8.06 47.90
C CYS A 12 -49.70 -9.05 46.86
N LEU A 13 -50.87 -9.57 47.17
CA LEU A 13 -51.57 -10.71 46.63
C LEU A 13 -52.19 -10.49 45.21
N LEU A 14 -52.20 -11.58 44.48
CA LEU A 14 -53.16 -12.15 43.54
C LEU A 14 -54.34 -11.33 43.00
N THR A 15 -54.45 -11.31 41.66
CA THR A 15 -55.70 -11.68 40.98
C THR A 15 -55.37 -12.39 39.64
N ALA A 16 -55.88 -13.56 39.50
CA ALA A 16 -55.82 -14.38 38.28
C ALA A 16 -56.89 -13.90 37.29
N SER A 17 -56.50 -13.66 36.04
CA SER A 17 -57.44 -13.59 34.91
C SER A 17 -56.87 -14.44 33.77
N LEU A 18 -57.49 -15.62 33.54
CA LEU A 18 -57.28 -16.44 32.37
C LEU A 18 -57.79 -15.71 31.13
N LEU A 19 -56.92 -15.42 30.18
CA LEU A 19 -57.27 -15.17 28.79
C LEU A 19 -56.50 -16.16 27.97
N ALA A 20 -57.19 -17.10 27.36
CA ALA A 20 -56.67 -17.99 26.35
C ALA A 20 -56.39 -17.19 25.08
N ALA A 21 -55.13 -17.05 24.73
CA ALA A 21 -54.70 -16.57 23.43
C ALA A 21 -54.13 -17.75 22.64
N ALA A 22 -54.70 -17.99 21.44
CA ALA A 22 -54.31 -18.98 20.49
C ALA A 22 -52.85 -18.77 20.02
N CYS A 23 -52.00 -19.78 20.18
CA CYS A 23 -50.70 -19.87 19.52
C CYS A 23 -50.87 -20.08 18.02
N SER A 24 -50.64 -19.08 17.21
CA SER A 24 -50.23 -19.28 15.80
C SER A 24 -48.71 -19.47 15.78
N PRO A 25 -48.19 -20.49 15.07
CA PRO A 25 -46.74 -20.59 14.85
C PRO A 25 -46.31 -19.47 13.95
N GLN A 26 -45.52 -18.53 14.50
CA GLN A 26 -44.72 -17.60 13.70
C GLN A 26 -43.59 -18.44 13.07
N ASP A 27 -43.71 -18.70 11.77
CA ASP A 27 -42.58 -19.10 10.95
C ASP A 27 -41.49 -18.02 11.08
N GLY A 28 -40.48 -18.33 11.87
CA GLY A 28 -39.22 -17.58 11.93
C GLY A 28 -38.47 -17.77 10.62
N GLY A 29 -38.85 -17.02 9.60
CA GLY A 29 -38.03 -16.89 8.41
C GLY A 29 -36.67 -16.34 8.84
N ALA A 30 -35.64 -17.21 8.86
CA ALA A 30 -34.26 -16.78 8.85
C ALA A 30 -34.11 -15.90 7.61
N VAL A 31 -33.98 -14.60 7.81
CA VAL A 31 -33.50 -13.70 6.76
C VAL A 31 -32.04 -14.08 6.54
N ASP A 32 -31.87 -14.93 5.54
CA ASP A 32 -30.57 -15.20 4.95
C ASP A 32 -30.04 -13.86 4.43
N SER A 33 -29.14 -13.24 5.19
CA SER A 33 -28.46 -12.03 4.78
C SER A 33 -27.43 -12.39 3.71
N ALA A 34 -27.92 -12.90 2.59
CA ALA A 34 -27.13 -12.95 1.37
C ALA A 34 -26.80 -11.50 1.03
N ALA A 35 -25.54 -11.12 1.15
CA ALA A 35 -25.05 -9.83 0.72
C ALA A 35 -25.51 -9.63 -0.72
N VAL A 36 -26.47 -8.71 -0.92
CA VAL A 36 -26.97 -8.36 -2.24
C VAL A 36 -25.78 -7.87 -3.05
N ALA A 37 -25.44 -8.53 -4.15
CA ALA A 37 -24.40 -8.07 -5.05
C ALA A 37 -24.68 -6.62 -5.44
N PRO A 38 -23.70 -5.72 -5.41
CA PRO A 38 -23.90 -4.33 -5.77
C PRO A 38 -24.46 -4.26 -7.19
N THR A 39 -25.39 -3.33 -7.42
CA THR A 39 -25.89 -3.08 -8.78
C THR A 39 -24.73 -2.58 -9.66
N ALA A 40 -24.80 -2.78 -10.97
CA ALA A 40 -23.79 -2.26 -11.92
C ALA A 40 -23.53 -0.76 -11.75
N ALA A 41 -24.55 0.03 -11.39
CA ALA A 41 -24.40 1.45 -11.08
C ALA A 41 -23.62 1.69 -9.78
N ALA A 42 -23.85 0.90 -8.74
CA ALA A 42 -23.09 0.98 -7.49
C ALA A 42 -21.62 0.61 -7.69
N PHE A 43 -21.34 -0.44 -8.44
CA PHE A 43 -19.99 -0.85 -8.82
C PHE A 43 -19.25 0.26 -9.60
N ALA A 44 -19.90 0.87 -10.60
CA ALA A 44 -19.30 1.95 -11.38
C ALA A 44 -18.97 3.17 -10.50
N THR A 45 -19.84 3.50 -9.54
CA THR A 45 -19.64 4.60 -8.60
C THR A 45 -18.47 4.31 -7.67
N GLU A 46 -18.43 3.15 -7.03
CA GLU A 46 -17.37 2.69 -6.15
C GLU A 46 -16.00 2.70 -6.86
N HIS A 47 -15.96 2.20 -8.10
CA HIS A 47 -14.75 2.22 -8.91
C HIS A 47 -14.28 3.64 -9.24
N ALA A 48 -15.20 4.52 -9.62
CA ALA A 48 -14.87 5.93 -9.94
C ALA A 48 -14.34 6.68 -8.70
N GLU A 49 -14.86 6.39 -7.51
CA GLU A 49 -14.34 6.93 -6.24
C GLU A 49 -12.93 6.45 -5.98
N TRP A 50 -12.69 5.16 -6.08
CA TRP A 50 -11.36 4.59 -5.90
C TRP A 50 -10.33 5.18 -6.90
N VAL A 51 -10.71 5.39 -8.17
CA VAL A 51 -9.85 6.03 -9.17
C VAL A 51 -9.49 7.46 -8.78
N ARG A 52 -10.46 8.25 -8.27
CA ARG A 52 -10.22 9.63 -7.80
C ARG A 52 -9.28 9.65 -6.59
N GLU A 53 -9.51 8.78 -5.61
CA GLU A 53 -8.65 8.66 -4.43
C GLU A 53 -7.23 8.27 -4.82
N ARG A 54 -7.07 7.28 -5.69
CA ARG A 54 -5.77 6.83 -6.20
C ARG A 54 -5.00 7.96 -6.88
N ALA A 55 -5.65 8.75 -7.74
CA ALA A 55 -5.04 9.89 -8.42
C ALA A 55 -4.69 11.00 -7.42
N SER A 56 -5.57 11.28 -6.46
CA SER A 56 -5.34 12.24 -5.39
C SER A 56 -4.13 11.88 -4.55
N ASP A 57 -4.01 10.63 -4.11
CA ASP A 57 -2.89 10.15 -3.29
C ASP A 57 -1.54 10.28 -4.00
N LEU A 58 -1.50 9.96 -5.30
CA LEU A 58 -0.28 10.14 -6.09
C LEU A 58 0.12 11.62 -6.21
N GLY A 59 -0.87 12.51 -6.38
CA GLY A 59 -0.67 13.94 -6.55
C GLY A 59 -0.50 14.74 -5.24
N ARG A 60 -0.51 14.10 -4.07
CA ARG A 60 -0.29 14.79 -2.78
C ARG A 60 1.09 15.44 -2.71
N PRO A 61 1.25 16.52 -1.91
CA PRO A 61 2.56 17.14 -1.67
C PRO A 61 3.63 16.18 -1.12
N ASP A 62 3.19 15.11 -0.45
CA ASP A 62 4.01 14.03 0.09
C ASP A 62 3.82 12.68 -0.63
N GLY A 63 3.09 12.67 -1.76
CA GLY A 63 2.83 11.51 -2.60
C GLY A 63 4.05 11.04 -3.40
N TRP A 64 3.88 9.99 -4.20
CA TRP A 64 4.98 9.41 -4.98
C TRP A 64 5.48 10.32 -6.10
N THR A 65 4.62 11.16 -6.67
CA THR A 65 5.02 12.13 -7.70
C THR A 65 5.82 13.31 -7.14
N SER A 66 5.83 13.52 -5.82
CA SER A 66 6.62 14.56 -5.16
C SER A 66 8.09 14.20 -4.94
N LEU A 67 8.50 12.95 -5.22
CA LEU A 67 9.89 12.54 -5.06
C LEU A 67 10.80 13.26 -6.06
N ILE A 68 11.88 13.84 -5.54
CA ILE A 68 12.91 14.56 -6.30
C ILE A 68 14.31 13.98 -6.11
N GLY A 69 14.46 12.95 -5.26
CA GLY A 69 15.75 12.31 -5.04
C GLY A 69 15.70 11.08 -4.15
N LEU A 70 16.63 10.17 -4.43
CA LEU A 70 17.04 9.06 -3.56
C LEU A 70 18.56 9.02 -3.55
N HIS A 71 19.17 9.40 -2.44
CA HIS A 71 20.61 9.58 -2.32
C HIS A 71 21.18 8.56 -1.34
N TRP A 72 21.95 7.60 -1.84
CA TRP A 72 22.64 6.61 -1.02
C TRP A 72 23.75 7.27 -0.21
N ILE A 73 23.81 6.95 1.08
CA ILE A 73 24.77 7.53 1.99
C ILE A 73 25.96 6.57 2.13
N GLU A 74 27.14 7.12 1.87
CA GLU A 74 28.41 6.50 2.20
C GLU A 74 28.88 6.93 3.58
N ALA A 75 29.78 6.16 4.20
CA ALA A 75 30.34 6.49 5.50
C ALA A 75 30.98 7.89 5.54
N GLY A 76 30.88 8.53 6.70
CA GLY A 76 31.40 9.87 6.96
C GLY A 76 30.41 10.99 6.67
N ARG A 77 30.94 12.20 6.66
CA ARG A 77 30.17 13.44 6.57
C ARG A 77 30.04 13.92 5.12
N ARG A 78 28.83 14.27 4.71
CA ARG A 78 28.50 14.74 3.36
C ARG A 78 27.68 16.03 3.43
N SER A 79 28.01 17.04 2.64
CA SER A 79 27.20 18.25 2.48
C SER A 79 25.93 17.95 1.67
N VAL A 80 24.83 18.62 2.02
CA VAL A 80 23.51 18.47 1.40
C VAL A 80 22.98 19.86 1.04
N GLY A 81 22.48 20.04 -0.16
CA GLY A 81 21.86 21.29 -0.62
C GLY A 81 21.67 21.37 -2.11
N GLY A 82 21.07 22.49 -2.60
CA GLY A 82 20.80 22.74 -4.01
C GLY A 82 21.97 23.37 -4.77
N GLY A 83 22.95 23.95 -4.07
CA GLY A 83 24.10 24.61 -4.71
C GLY A 83 25.10 23.59 -5.28
N GLU A 84 25.84 24.03 -6.31
CA GLU A 84 26.95 23.27 -6.85
C GLU A 84 28.03 23.01 -5.78
N GLY A 85 28.63 21.84 -5.81
CA GLY A 85 29.66 21.43 -4.85
C GLY A 85 29.13 20.73 -3.58
N ASN A 86 27.81 20.59 -3.39
CA ASN A 86 27.29 19.68 -2.38
C ASN A 86 27.56 18.22 -2.79
N ALA A 87 27.99 17.40 -1.84
CA ALA A 87 28.19 15.97 -2.06
C ALA A 87 26.84 15.25 -2.36
N ILE A 88 25.75 15.79 -1.77
CA ILE A 88 24.38 15.38 -2.05
C ILE A 88 23.66 16.60 -2.61
N HIS A 89 23.50 16.62 -3.93
CA HIS A 89 22.81 17.69 -4.64
C HIS A 89 21.31 17.42 -4.69
N LEU A 90 20.49 18.37 -4.22
CA LEU A 90 19.04 18.34 -4.24
C LEU A 90 18.53 19.29 -5.32
N SER A 91 17.71 18.82 -6.24
CA SER A 91 17.21 19.62 -7.37
C SER A 91 16.35 20.83 -6.95
N ILE A 92 15.72 20.76 -5.78
CA ILE A 92 14.92 21.85 -5.19
C ILE A 92 15.26 21.95 -3.71
N ALA A 93 16.20 22.82 -3.36
CA ALA A 93 16.60 23.08 -1.98
C ALA A 93 17.41 24.40 -1.91
N PRO A 94 17.58 25.03 -0.73
CA PRO A 94 18.59 26.06 -0.51
C PRO A 94 19.99 25.58 -0.90
N ASP A 95 20.87 26.51 -1.35
CA ASP A 95 22.23 26.17 -1.79
C ASP A 95 22.96 25.31 -0.77
N ARG A 96 22.82 25.63 0.51
CA ARG A 96 23.38 24.86 1.64
C ARG A 96 22.25 24.52 2.60
N LEU A 97 21.84 23.27 2.63
CA LEU A 97 20.78 22.80 3.54
C LEU A 97 21.38 22.32 4.87
N GLY A 98 22.50 21.62 4.80
CA GLY A 98 23.15 21.05 5.98
C GLY A 98 24.20 20.00 5.64
N GLN A 99 24.43 19.11 6.58
CA GLN A 99 25.34 17.97 6.45
C GLN A 99 24.66 16.71 6.98
N VAL A 100 24.88 15.59 6.32
CA VAL A 100 24.50 14.26 6.80
C VAL A 100 25.77 13.49 7.13
N GLU A 101 25.73 12.70 8.19
CA GLU A 101 26.86 11.89 8.63
C GLU A 101 26.38 10.49 9.01
N GLN A 102 26.95 9.47 8.35
CA GLN A 102 26.77 8.10 8.76
C GLN A 102 27.85 7.72 9.79
N ARG A 103 27.40 7.38 10.99
CA ARG A 103 28.21 6.89 12.12
C ARG A 103 27.89 5.42 12.36
N ALA A 104 28.68 4.77 13.23
CA ALA A 104 28.46 3.34 13.57
C ALA A 104 27.08 3.06 14.18
N ASP A 105 26.51 4.03 14.87
CA ASP A 105 25.24 3.93 15.60
C ASP A 105 24.03 4.52 14.87
N GLY A 106 24.21 5.10 13.67
CA GLY A 106 23.11 5.64 12.89
C GLY A 106 23.47 6.75 11.92
N LEU A 107 22.42 7.38 11.39
CA LEU A 107 22.51 8.52 10.48
C LEU A 107 22.16 9.79 11.24
N TYR A 108 22.94 10.86 11.05
CA TYR A 108 22.76 12.12 11.72
C TYR A 108 22.68 13.25 10.71
N PHE A 109 21.90 14.29 11.01
CA PHE A 109 21.79 15.49 10.21
C PHE A 109 22.04 16.73 11.04
N GLN A 110 22.94 17.60 10.54
CA GLN A 110 23.25 18.91 11.09
C GLN A 110 22.78 19.99 10.12
N PRO A 111 21.85 20.90 10.49
CA PRO A 111 21.41 21.97 9.63
C PRO A 111 22.54 22.98 9.36
N ALA A 112 22.49 23.63 8.19
CA ALA A 112 23.35 24.79 7.93
C ALA A 112 22.88 25.98 8.75
N GLU A 113 23.82 26.85 9.13
CA GLU A 113 23.54 28.05 9.88
C GLU A 113 22.55 28.96 9.12
N GLY A 114 21.53 29.45 9.82
CA GLY A 114 20.51 30.36 9.27
C GLY A 114 19.48 29.71 8.36
N VAL A 115 19.56 28.39 8.12
CA VAL A 115 18.56 27.68 7.32
C VAL A 115 17.46 27.11 8.22
N PRO A 116 16.20 27.56 8.07
CA PRO A 116 15.11 27.05 8.89
C PRO A 116 14.74 25.62 8.47
N ILE A 117 14.95 24.68 9.37
CA ILE A 117 14.56 23.27 9.24
C ILE A 117 13.70 22.89 10.43
N THR A 118 12.70 22.06 10.19
CA THR A 118 11.94 21.42 11.27
C THR A 118 12.19 19.92 11.28
N VAL A 119 12.13 19.31 12.45
CA VAL A 119 12.10 17.87 12.68
C VAL A 119 10.75 17.51 13.31
N ASP A 120 9.98 16.66 12.64
CA ASP A 120 8.63 16.27 13.08
C ASP A 120 7.76 17.49 13.45
N GLY A 121 7.86 18.56 12.66
CA GLY A 121 7.12 19.80 12.82
C GLY A 121 7.66 20.79 13.85
N LYS A 122 8.78 20.48 14.55
CA LYS A 122 9.41 21.38 15.53
C LYS A 122 10.72 21.96 14.98
N PRO A 123 11.07 23.23 15.28
CA PRO A 123 12.33 23.81 14.84
C PRO A 123 13.55 22.94 15.25
N LEU A 124 14.44 22.69 14.30
CA LEU A 124 15.70 21.98 14.54
C LEU A 124 16.79 22.99 14.92
N LEU A 125 17.28 22.92 16.15
CA LEU A 125 18.28 23.85 16.67
C LEU A 125 19.73 23.31 16.65
N GLY A 126 19.93 22.07 16.26
CA GLY A 126 21.24 21.42 16.27
C GLY A 126 21.21 20.09 15.50
N GLU A 127 22.15 19.22 15.82
CA GLU A 127 22.21 17.89 15.23
C GLU A 127 21.03 17.02 15.68
N VAL A 128 20.50 16.21 14.77
CA VAL A 128 19.47 15.23 15.05
C VAL A 128 19.82 13.88 14.44
N ARG A 129 19.51 12.80 15.16
CA ARG A 129 19.55 11.45 14.61
C ARG A 129 18.35 11.20 13.70
N LEU A 130 18.59 10.60 12.55
CA LEU A 130 17.55 10.22 11.59
C LEU A 130 17.18 8.75 11.75
N ASP A 131 16.02 8.47 12.33
CA ASP A 131 15.45 7.13 12.32
C ASP A 131 14.86 6.84 10.94
N THR A 132 15.07 5.60 10.45
CA THR A 132 14.62 5.21 9.11
C THR A 132 13.10 4.98 9.07
N GLU A 133 12.51 5.22 7.90
CA GLU A 133 11.11 4.87 7.65
C GLU A 133 10.84 3.38 7.97
N GLY A 134 9.79 3.10 8.74
CA GLY A 134 9.37 1.76 9.15
C GLY A 134 7.99 1.80 9.80
N ALA A 135 7.58 0.71 10.46
CA ALA A 135 6.26 0.59 11.08
C ALA A 135 5.96 1.65 12.17
N GLY A 136 7.01 2.23 12.76
CA GLY A 136 6.91 3.31 13.76
C GLY A 136 6.99 4.72 13.18
N GLY A 137 6.98 4.89 11.86
CA GLY A 137 7.30 6.14 11.19
C GLY A 137 8.80 6.23 10.88
N GLY A 138 9.40 7.37 11.03
CA GLY A 138 10.82 7.70 10.86
C GLY A 138 10.98 9.19 11.06
N THR A 139 12.19 9.65 11.30
CA THR A 139 12.45 11.09 11.45
C THR A 139 12.16 11.82 10.14
N ARG A 140 11.32 12.85 10.19
CA ARG A 140 10.99 13.69 9.05
C ARG A 140 11.59 15.09 9.22
N LEU A 141 12.57 15.41 8.38
CA LEU A 141 13.04 16.78 8.24
C LEU A 141 12.18 17.53 7.22
N ALA A 142 11.88 18.79 7.48
CA ALA A 142 11.20 19.65 6.51
C ALA A 142 11.93 20.99 6.37
N TYR A 143 11.98 21.50 5.13
CA TYR A 143 12.60 22.76 4.73
C TYR A 143 11.68 23.49 3.74
N ASP A 144 12.05 24.70 3.32
CA ASP A 144 11.23 25.52 2.42
C ASP A 144 9.77 25.62 2.89
N GLN A 145 9.58 26.06 4.15
CA GLN A 145 8.26 26.22 4.75
C GLN A 145 7.41 24.91 4.75
N GLY A 146 8.07 23.75 4.79
CA GLY A 146 7.43 22.45 4.79
C GLY A 146 7.18 21.84 3.42
N LYS A 147 7.48 22.53 2.34
CA LYS A 147 7.34 22.00 0.97
C LYS A 147 8.35 20.90 0.68
N GLY A 148 9.58 21.05 1.15
CA GLY A 148 10.63 20.04 1.03
C GLY A 148 10.64 19.12 2.24
N GLN A 149 10.80 17.82 2.02
CA GLN A 149 10.86 16.82 3.07
C GLN A 149 11.97 15.82 2.81
N ILE A 150 12.71 15.45 3.86
CA ILE A 150 13.73 14.43 3.82
C ILE A 150 13.42 13.37 4.87
N THR A 151 13.47 12.11 4.47
CA THR A 151 13.38 10.95 5.35
C THR A 151 14.55 10.01 5.09
N ALA A 152 14.98 9.28 6.10
CA ALA A 152 15.96 8.22 5.94
C ALA A 152 15.27 6.89 5.62
N ILE A 153 15.81 6.13 4.69
CA ILE A 153 15.37 4.76 4.40
C ILE A 153 16.52 3.79 4.53
N LYS A 154 16.22 2.54 4.89
CA LYS A 154 17.17 1.43 4.84
C LYS A 154 16.72 0.39 3.81
N ARG A 155 17.67 -0.11 2.99
CA ARG A 155 17.47 -1.22 2.07
C ARG A 155 18.68 -2.15 2.19
N GLY A 156 18.42 -3.40 2.58
CA GLY A 156 19.52 -4.26 3.03
C GLY A 156 20.33 -3.55 4.13
N GLU A 157 21.64 -3.44 3.94
CA GLU A 157 22.52 -2.70 4.89
C GLU A 157 22.75 -1.23 4.48
N ARG A 158 22.20 -0.79 3.34
CA ARG A 158 22.42 0.55 2.81
C ARG A 158 21.41 1.54 3.36
N LEU A 159 21.88 2.73 3.71
CA LEU A 159 21.05 3.89 4.10
C LEU A 159 20.95 4.88 2.94
N ALA A 160 19.80 5.51 2.80
CA ALA A 160 19.61 6.58 1.82
C ALA A 160 18.72 7.70 2.39
N LEU A 161 18.90 8.91 1.86
CA LEU A 161 17.94 10.00 2.02
C LEU A 161 16.92 9.92 0.87
N ARG A 162 15.66 9.88 1.22
CA ARG A 162 14.53 10.04 0.30
C ARG A 162 14.04 11.46 0.40
N VAL A 163 14.03 12.17 -0.72
CA VAL A 163 13.70 13.60 -0.77
C VAL A 163 12.43 13.81 -1.57
N ARG A 164 11.52 14.59 -0.99
CA ARG A 164 10.26 15.03 -1.61
C ARG A 164 10.21 16.54 -1.65
N HIS A 165 9.49 17.06 -2.63
CA HIS A 165 9.17 18.49 -2.68
C HIS A 165 7.77 18.71 -3.27
N ALA A 166 6.99 19.59 -2.66
CA ALA A 166 5.64 19.90 -3.13
C ALA A 166 5.62 20.49 -4.55
N ASP A 167 6.69 21.18 -4.94
CA ASP A 167 6.85 21.76 -6.28
C ASP A 167 7.62 20.84 -7.25
N ALA A 168 7.71 19.53 -6.96
CA ALA A 168 8.33 18.54 -7.86
C ALA A 168 7.72 18.61 -9.27
N PRO A 169 8.53 18.62 -10.36
CA PRO A 169 8.02 18.67 -11.72
C PRO A 169 7.03 17.54 -12.02
N ALA A 170 7.37 16.30 -11.67
CA ALA A 170 6.50 15.15 -11.90
C ALA A 170 5.14 15.27 -11.18
N ARG A 171 5.08 15.99 -10.05
CA ARG A 171 3.83 16.29 -9.36
C ARG A 171 3.03 17.39 -10.05
N ARG A 172 3.67 18.47 -10.45
CA ARG A 172 2.99 19.58 -11.14
C ARG A 172 2.41 19.17 -12.49
N ASP A 173 3.15 18.30 -13.17
CA ASP A 173 2.81 17.84 -14.52
C ASP A 173 2.01 16.53 -14.50
N PHE A 174 1.56 16.09 -13.31
CA PHE A 174 0.76 14.87 -13.15
C PHE A 174 -0.62 15.05 -13.79
N ALA A 175 -0.80 14.44 -14.96
CA ALA A 175 -2.04 14.53 -15.77
C ALA A 175 -3.13 13.54 -15.34
N GLY A 176 -2.95 12.84 -14.20
CA GLY A 176 -3.88 11.80 -13.76
C GLY A 176 -3.51 10.41 -14.28
N LEU A 177 -4.43 9.48 -14.18
CA LEU A 177 -4.24 8.06 -14.46
C LEU A 177 -5.16 7.59 -15.58
N ALA A 178 -4.71 6.62 -16.35
CA ALA A 178 -5.52 5.93 -17.35
C ALA A 178 -5.86 4.51 -16.89
N PHE A 179 -7.12 4.13 -17.03
CA PHE A 179 -7.63 2.80 -16.65
C PHE A 179 -8.26 2.11 -17.87
N PHE A 180 -8.35 0.79 -17.79
CA PHE A 180 -9.31 0.06 -18.62
C PHE A 180 -10.74 0.42 -18.19
N PRO A 181 -11.74 0.28 -19.06
CA PRO A 181 -13.15 0.38 -18.64
C PRO A 181 -13.41 -0.60 -17.48
N ALA A 182 -14.10 -0.12 -16.45
CA ALA A 182 -14.50 -0.97 -15.34
C ALA A 182 -15.41 -2.10 -15.81
N ASN A 183 -15.13 -3.32 -15.38
CA ASN A 183 -15.89 -4.51 -15.76
C ASN A 183 -16.00 -5.46 -14.56
N GLU A 184 -17.24 -5.78 -14.17
CA GLU A 184 -17.53 -6.68 -13.06
C GLU A 184 -16.94 -8.09 -13.24
N ASP A 185 -16.76 -8.54 -14.49
CA ASP A 185 -16.10 -9.82 -14.80
C ASP A 185 -14.67 -9.91 -14.28
N TRP A 186 -14.05 -8.78 -13.96
CA TRP A 186 -12.73 -8.70 -13.34
C TRP A 186 -12.78 -8.54 -11.81
N ARG A 187 -13.95 -8.65 -11.22
CA ARG A 187 -14.18 -8.81 -9.77
C ARG A 187 -14.36 -10.29 -9.46
N VAL A 188 -13.26 -10.99 -9.28
CA VAL A 188 -13.21 -12.44 -9.28
C VAL A 188 -13.22 -13.00 -7.86
N GLN A 189 -14.10 -13.97 -7.58
CA GLN A 189 -14.08 -14.71 -6.33
C GLN A 189 -12.89 -15.68 -6.33
N ALA A 190 -12.07 -15.63 -5.29
CA ALA A 190 -10.91 -16.51 -5.12
C ALA A 190 -11.00 -17.26 -3.79
N LYS A 191 -10.22 -18.33 -3.69
CA LYS A 191 -10.01 -19.10 -2.48
C LYS A 191 -8.60 -18.85 -1.98
N PHE A 192 -8.46 -18.43 -0.73
CA PHE A 192 -7.17 -18.36 -0.06
C PHE A 192 -6.77 -19.74 0.46
N VAL A 193 -5.55 -20.15 0.17
CA VAL A 193 -4.95 -21.40 0.64
C VAL A 193 -3.75 -21.05 1.51
N PRO A 194 -3.81 -21.30 2.83
CA PRO A 194 -2.72 -20.94 3.72
C PRO A 194 -1.51 -21.84 3.51
N HIS A 195 -0.33 -21.25 3.66
CA HIS A 195 0.92 -21.99 3.77
C HIS A 195 1.20 -22.40 5.22
N PRO A 196 2.11 -23.38 5.45
CA PRO A 196 2.62 -23.64 6.78
C PRO A 196 3.22 -22.38 7.42
N ALA A 197 3.04 -22.26 8.74
CA ALA A 197 3.56 -21.12 9.49
C ALA A 197 5.08 -20.96 9.30
N GLY A 198 5.53 -19.72 9.16
CA GLY A 198 6.94 -19.39 8.97
C GLY A 198 7.45 -19.49 7.52
N LYS A 199 6.58 -19.84 6.55
CA LYS A 199 6.98 -19.78 5.14
C LYS A 199 7.29 -18.35 4.72
N THR A 200 8.37 -18.18 3.96
CA THR A 200 8.79 -16.92 3.34
C THR A 200 8.78 -17.03 1.82
N LEU A 201 8.75 -15.88 1.17
CA LEU A 201 8.88 -15.72 -0.27
C LEU A 201 9.99 -14.70 -0.56
N PRO A 202 11.05 -15.07 -1.30
CA PRO A 202 12.09 -14.15 -1.70
C PRO A 202 11.53 -13.16 -2.73
N ILE A 203 11.58 -11.88 -2.42
CA ILE A 203 11.14 -10.80 -3.30
C ILE A 203 12.34 -9.96 -3.69
N VAL A 204 12.57 -9.85 -4.99
CA VAL A 204 13.59 -8.98 -5.57
C VAL A 204 12.99 -7.58 -5.76
N ASN A 205 13.73 -6.53 -5.47
CA ASN A 205 13.34 -5.15 -5.81
C ASN A 205 14.01 -4.69 -7.14
N VAL A 206 13.65 -3.49 -7.60
CA VAL A 206 14.20 -2.90 -8.85
C VAL A 206 15.71 -2.63 -8.79
N LEU A 207 16.34 -2.69 -7.61
CA LEU A 207 17.80 -2.56 -7.42
C LEU A 207 18.51 -3.93 -7.44
N GLY A 208 17.77 -5.03 -7.59
CA GLY A 208 18.31 -6.39 -7.52
C GLY A 208 18.54 -6.92 -6.10
N GLU A 209 18.12 -6.21 -5.08
CA GLU A 209 18.22 -6.67 -3.69
C GLU A 209 17.08 -7.65 -3.38
N ILE A 210 17.40 -8.74 -2.67
CA ILE A 210 16.45 -9.78 -2.28
C ILE A 210 16.10 -9.61 -0.81
N ALA A 211 14.81 -9.66 -0.50
CA ALA A 211 14.32 -9.68 0.87
C ALA A 211 13.37 -10.87 1.06
N GLU A 212 13.55 -11.62 2.14
CA GLU A 212 12.61 -12.66 2.57
C GLU A 212 11.39 -12.01 3.21
N ASN A 213 10.22 -12.27 2.64
CA ASN A 213 8.96 -11.71 3.13
C ASN A 213 8.07 -12.83 3.67
N PRO A 214 7.37 -12.63 4.80
CA PRO A 214 6.36 -13.58 5.26
C PRO A 214 5.34 -13.87 4.17
N ASN A 215 5.14 -15.15 3.87
CA ASN A 215 4.18 -15.63 2.87
C ASN A 215 3.08 -16.44 3.56
N PRO A 216 1.92 -15.83 3.86
CA PRO A 216 0.85 -16.51 4.58
C PRO A 216 0.13 -17.58 3.74
N GLY A 217 0.24 -17.53 2.42
CA GLY A 217 -0.46 -18.40 1.50
C GLY A 217 -0.54 -17.85 0.09
N TYR A 218 -1.42 -18.44 -0.69
CA TYR A 218 -1.72 -18.02 -2.05
C TYR A 218 -3.22 -17.98 -2.31
N VAL A 219 -3.63 -17.27 -3.34
CA VAL A 219 -5.03 -17.25 -3.78
C VAL A 219 -5.19 -18.06 -5.06
N VAL A 220 -6.30 -18.79 -5.17
CA VAL A 220 -6.69 -19.56 -6.36
C VAL A 220 -7.99 -19.01 -6.89
N PHE A 221 -8.07 -18.77 -8.19
CA PHE A 221 -9.25 -18.25 -8.86
C PHE A 221 -9.41 -18.85 -10.26
N GLU A 222 -10.63 -18.79 -10.79
CA GLU A 222 -10.94 -19.24 -12.14
C GLU A 222 -11.16 -18.05 -13.07
N LYS A 223 -10.56 -18.07 -14.24
CA LYS A 223 -10.79 -17.10 -15.31
C LYS A 223 -10.53 -17.74 -16.67
N GLU A 224 -11.40 -17.45 -17.63
CA GLU A 224 -11.32 -18.00 -19.00
C GLU A 224 -11.25 -19.53 -19.03
N GLY A 225 -12.05 -20.19 -18.15
CA GLY A 225 -12.11 -21.67 -18.05
C GLY A 225 -10.84 -22.33 -17.51
N ARG A 226 -9.93 -21.55 -16.88
CA ARG A 226 -8.68 -22.02 -16.28
C ARG A 226 -8.56 -21.59 -14.84
N GLN A 227 -7.88 -22.40 -14.05
CA GLN A 227 -7.50 -22.06 -12.69
C GLN A 227 -6.15 -21.33 -12.68
N TRP A 228 -6.07 -20.23 -11.96
CA TRP A 228 -4.88 -19.40 -11.78
C TRP A 228 -4.55 -19.29 -10.29
N GLN A 229 -3.29 -18.99 -9.98
CA GLN A 229 -2.88 -18.73 -8.60
C GLN A 229 -1.93 -17.54 -8.51
N LEU A 230 -1.92 -16.89 -7.35
CA LEU A 230 -0.98 -15.83 -6.99
C LEU A 230 -0.54 -16.03 -5.54
N GLU A 231 0.77 -16.07 -5.31
CA GLU A 231 1.36 -15.99 -3.98
C GLU A 231 1.03 -14.65 -3.35
N ALA A 232 0.70 -14.67 -2.07
CA ALA A 232 0.24 -13.49 -1.35
C ALA A 232 1.22 -13.07 -0.25
N LEU A 233 1.34 -11.78 -0.04
CA LEU A 233 1.99 -11.16 1.10
C LEU A 233 0.94 -10.47 1.98
N GLY A 234 1.34 -10.00 3.15
CA GLY A 234 0.47 -9.27 4.06
C GLY A 234 -0.17 -10.17 5.13
N ASP A 235 -1.20 -9.63 5.76
CA ASP A 235 -1.94 -10.30 6.84
C ASP A 235 -3.34 -10.66 6.31
N PRO A 236 -3.71 -11.95 6.20
CA PRO A 236 -5.03 -12.34 5.71
C PRO A 236 -6.20 -11.69 6.47
N ALA A 237 -6.01 -11.37 7.75
CA ALA A 237 -7.03 -10.70 8.57
C ALA A 237 -7.19 -9.20 8.25
N LYS A 238 -6.26 -8.61 7.51
CA LYS A 238 -6.27 -7.18 7.12
C LYS A 238 -6.36 -6.96 5.63
N GLY A 239 -6.20 -8.01 4.85
CA GLY A 239 -6.13 -8.02 3.40
C GLY A 239 -4.77 -8.45 2.87
N LEU A 240 -4.78 -8.99 1.66
CA LEU A 240 -3.61 -9.53 0.98
C LEU A 240 -3.00 -8.49 0.05
N ASN A 241 -1.68 -8.55 -0.08
CA ASN A 241 -0.90 -7.80 -1.05
C ASN A 241 -0.46 -8.74 -2.16
N LEU A 242 -0.94 -8.53 -3.36
CA LEU A 242 -0.61 -9.31 -4.54
C LEU A 242 0.20 -8.45 -5.51
N MET A 243 1.28 -9.00 -6.04
CA MET A 243 2.07 -8.41 -7.12
C MET A 243 2.07 -9.40 -8.26
N PHE A 244 1.72 -8.97 -9.49
CA PHE A 244 1.58 -9.89 -10.60
C PHE A 244 2.02 -9.32 -11.94
N GLN A 245 2.38 -10.19 -12.84
CA GLN A 245 2.55 -9.93 -14.27
C GLN A 245 1.55 -10.77 -15.06
N ASP A 246 1.06 -10.22 -16.15
CA ASP A 246 0.11 -10.84 -17.06
C ASP A 246 0.50 -10.63 -18.52
N GLN A 247 -0.32 -11.02 -19.47
CA GLN A 247 -0.02 -10.85 -20.89
C GLN A 247 0.06 -9.39 -21.32
N SER A 248 -0.63 -8.48 -20.63
CA SER A 248 -0.65 -7.05 -20.94
C SER A 248 0.61 -6.31 -20.47
N THR A 249 1.41 -6.95 -19.59
CA THR A 249 2.60 -6.35 -18.96
C THR A 249 3.64 -5.93 -19.99
N GLY A 250 4.08 -4.67 -19.90
CA GLY A 250 5.07 -4.06 -20.80
C GLY A 250 4.46 -3.46 -22.08
N GLN A 251 3.29 -3.92 -22.50
CA GLN A 251 2.58 -3.42 -23.67
C GLN A 251 1.51 -2.39 -23.30
N LEU A 252 0.44 -2.85 -22.68
CA LEU A 252 -0.71 -2.03 -22.27
C LEU A 252 -0.63 -1.57 -20.82
N THR A 253 0.06 -2.34 -19.97
CA THR A 253 0.28 -2.06 -18.56
C THR A 253 1.76 -1.89 -18.26
N TYR A 254 2.10 -1.43 -17.06
CA TYR A 254 3.48 -1.13 -16.67
C TYR A 254 4.40 -2.36 -16.76
N GLY A 255 5.63 -2.16 -17.25
CA GLY A 255 6.57 -3.24 -17.58
C GLY A 255 7.08 -4.08 -16.41
N VAL A 256 7.01 -3.54 -15.20
CA VAL A 256 7.37 -4.26 -13.97
C VAL A 256 6.26 -5.20 -13.51
N GLY A 257 5.01 -4.90 -13.85
CA GLY A 257 3.81 -5.56 -13.34
C GLY A 257 2.93 -4.60 -12.55
N ARG A 258 1.89 -5.13 -11.93
CA ARG A 258 0.91 -4.38 -11.14
C ARG A 258 0.73 -4.99 -9.77
N TYR A 259 0.20 -4.17 -8.86
CA TYR A 259 -0.14 -4.55 -7.51
C TYR A 259 -1.66 -4.59 -7.34
N LEU A 260 -2.12 -5.39 -6.41
CA LEU A 260 -3.52 -5.50 -6.02
C LEU A 260 -3.59 -5.72 -4.50
N HIS A 261 -4.39 -4.91 -3.83
CA HIS A 261 -4.77 -5.14 -2.43
C HIS A 261 -6.16 -5.73 -2.38
N THR A 262 -6.38 -6.66 -1.46
CA THR A 262 -7.70 -7.24 -1.21
C THR A 262 -8.27 -6.76 0.11
N GLU A 263 -9.56 -6.91 0.28
CA GLU A 263 -10.20 -6.91 1.59
C GLU A 263 -9.72 -8.13 2.41
N PRO A 264 -9.98 -8.17 3.74
CA PRO A 264 -9.69 -9.33 4.57
C PRO A 264 -10.24 -10.62 3.98
N VAL A 265 -9.51 -11.72 4.19
CA VAL A 265 -10.00 -13.07 3.84
C VAL A 265 -11.17 -13.40 4.75
N ALA A 266 -12.28 -13.81 4.16
CA ALA A 266 -13.47 -14.22 4.91
C ALA A 266 -13.25 -15.52 5.72
N ALA A 267 -14.07 -15.75 6.73
CA ALA A 267 -13.93 -16.91 7.62
C ALA A 267 -13.99 -18.27 6.89
N ASP A 268 -14.69 -18.32 5.77
CA ASP A 268 -14.75 -19.52 4.90
C ASP A 268 -13.54 -19.64 3.96
N GLY A 269 -12.59 -18.71 4.03
CA GLY A 269 -11.39 -18.64 3.21
C GLY A 269 -11.63 -18.04 1.82
N THR A 270 -12.77 -17.43 1.54
CA THR A 270 -13.00 -16.71 0.29
C THR A 270 -12.42 -15.29 0.36
N VAL A 271 -12.04 -14.75 -0.78
CA VAL A 271 -11.56 -13.38 -0.94
C VAL A 271 -11.87 -12.87 -2.35
N VAL A 272 -12.22 -11.61 -2.47
CA VAL A 272 -12.49 -10.98 -3.77
C VAL A 272 -11.21 -10.38 -4.33
N LEU A 273 -10.86 -10.75 -5.56
CA LEU A 273 -9.80 -10.13 -6.36
C LEU A 273 -10.45 -9.15 -7.33
N ASP A 274 -10.51 -7.88 -6.96
CA ASP A 274 -11.01 -6.83 -7.86
C ASP A 274 -9.89 -6.29 -8.74
N PHE A 275 -9.63 -6.94 -9.88
CA PHE A 275 -8.60 -6.50 -10.82
C PHE A 275 -8.85 -5.13 -11.43
N ASN A 276 -10.08 -4.58 -11.32
CA ASN A 276 -10.33 -3.18 -11.70
C ASN A 276 -9.55 -2.20 -10.80
N ARG A 277 -9.15 -2.64 -9.62
CA ARG A 277 -8.29 -1.92 -8.68
C ARG A 277 -6.80 -2.32 -8.77
N ALA A 278 -6.40 -3.08 -9.79
CA ALA A 278 -4.99 -3.34 -10.03
C ALA A 278 -4.29 -2.04 -10.46
N TYR A 279 -3.15 -1.72 -9.84
CA TYR A 279 -2.48 -0.45 -9.98
C TYR A 279 -0.98 -0.57 -10.21
N ASN A 280 -0.39 0.44 -10.83
CA ASN A 280 1.05 0.50 -11.06
C ASN A 280 1.82 0.78 -9.75
N PRO A 281 2.97 0.12 -9.54
CA PRO A 281 3.85 0.43 -8.44
C PRO A 281 4.42 1.86 -8.53
N PRO A 282 4.93 2.43 -7.42
CA PRO A 282 5.50 3.78 -7.39
C PRO A 282 6.57 4.07 -8.45
N CYS A 283 7.36 3.05 -8.82
CA CYS A 283 8.41 3.20 -9.85
C CYS A 283 7.86 3.44 -11.28
N ALA A 284 6.54 3.41 -11.48
CA ALA A 284 5.91 3.88 -12.69
C ALA A 284 5.87 5.42 -12.80
N TYR A 285 6.01 6.12 -11.68
CA TYR A 285 5.82 7.58 -11.56
C TYR A 285 7.10 8.32 -11.18
N THR A 286 8.11 7.59 -10.70
CA THR A 286 9.38 8.17 -10.23
C THR A 286 10.51 7.14 -10.28
N ASP A 287 11.70 7.61 -10.67
CA ASP A 287 12.93 6.80 -10.65
C ASP A 287 13.51 6.61 -9.22
N PHE A 288 12.94 7.32 -8.24
CA PHE A 288 13.42 7.31 -6.86
C PHE A 288 12.71 6.28 -5.97
N ALA A 289 11.91 5.40 -6.54
CA ALA A 289 11.25 4.30 -5.82
C ALA A 289 12.06 3.01 -5.92
N THR A 290 12.06 2.23 -4.83
CA THR A 290 12.72 0.91 -4.73
C THR A 290 11.67 -0.20 -4.68
N CYS A 291 10.85 -0.30 -5.73
CA CYS A 291 9.68 -1.18 -5.75
C CYS A 291 10.07 -2.67 -5.72
N PRO A 292 9.39 -3.51 -4.95
CA PRO A 292 9.45 -4.95 -5.10
C PRO A 292 8.92 -5.39 -6.48
N LEU A 293 9.45 -6.47 -7.00
CA LEU A 293 9.04 -7.06 -8.27
C LEU A 293 8.10 -8.25 -8.02
N PRO A 294 7.10 -8.47 -8.88
CA PRO A 294 6.31 -9.70 -8.82
C PRO A 294 7.21 -10.93 -8.88
N PRO A 295 7.04 -11.89 -7.94
CA PRO A 295 7.82 -13.11 -7.96
C PRO A 295 7.48 -13.95 -9.21
N PRO A 296 8.36 -14.87 -9.63
CA PRO A 296 8.15 -15.70 -10.81
C PRO A 296 6.82 -16.47 -10.79
N GLU A 297 6.37 -16.89 -9.63
CA GLU A 297 5.12 -17.60 -9.38
C GLU A 297 3.88 -16.79 -9.76
N ASN A 298 3.98 -15.46 -9.69
CA ASN A 298 2.89 -14.54 -9.95
C ASN A 298 2.86 -14.02 -11.40
N ARG A 299 3.44 -14.73 -12.34
CA ARG A 299 3.40 -14.39 -13.76
C ARG A 299 2.19 -15.02 -14.44
N LEU A 300 1.04 -14.95 -14.03
CA LEU A 300 -0.23 -15.43 -14.63
C LEU A 300 -0.03 -16.12 -16.01
N ALA A 301 0.79 -17.16 -16.04
CA ALA A 301 1.21 -17.91 -17.21
C ALA A 301 1.29 -19.40 -16.86
N GLN A 302 0.74 -20.25 -17.73
CA GLN A 302 0.71 -21.71 -17.56
C GLN A 302 1.17 -22.39 -18.82
N LEU A 303 1.73 -23.59 -18.68
CA LEU A 303 1.94 -24.51 -19.82
C LEU A 303 0.70 -25.41 -19.91
N ASP A 304 0.18 -25.57 -21.11
CA ASP A 304 -0.83 -26.57 -21.38
C ASP A 304 -0.18 -27.99 -21.52
N THR A 305 -1.00 -29.00 -21.68
CA THR A 305 -0.56 -30.38 -21.82
C THR A 305 0.29 -30.61 -23.09
N GLY A 306 0.22 -29.70 -24.06
CA GLY A 306 1.03 -29.71 -25.28
C GLY A 306 2.33 -28.87 -25.17
N GLY A 307 2.61 -28.31 -23.99
CA GLY A 307 3.78 -27.47 -23.74
C GLY A 307 3.65 -26.03 -24.27
N HIS A 308 2.47 -25.60 -24.73
CA HIS A 308 2.24 -24.23 -25.14
C HIS A 308 2.00 -23.33 -23.93
N ARG A 309 2.64 -22.16 -23.92
CA ARG A 309 2.47 -21.18 -22.86
C ARG A 309 1.20 -20.35 -23.07
N THR A 310 0.22 -20.55 -22.22
CA THR A 310 -0.96 -19.68 -22.13
C THR A 310 -0.73 -18.60 -21.07
N ARG A 311 -1.12 -17.36 -21.35
CA ARG A 311 -1.06 -16.24 -20.41
C ARG A 311 -2.44 -15.62 -20.29
N LEU A 312 -2.84 -15.29 -19.06
CA LEU A 312 -4.02 -14.48 -18.83
C LEU A 312 -3.73 -13.02 -19.17
N ALA A 313 -4.61 -12.37 -19.92
CA ALA A 313 -4.56 -10.94 -20.19
C ALA A 313 -5.52 -10.20 -19.25
N VAL A 314 -5.04 -9.59 -18.19
CA VAL A 314 -5.86 -8.81 -17.26
C VAL A 314 -6.11 -7.41 -17.83
N LEU A 315 -7.16 -7.28 -18.65
CA LEU A 315 -7.55 -6.02 -19.28
C LEU A 315 -8.48 -5.20 -18.36
N ALA A 316 -8.05 -5.02 -17.12
CA ALA A 316 -8.71 -4.26 -16.07
C ALA A 316 -7.67 -3.49 -15.25
N GLY A 317 -8.09 -2.49 -14.49
CA GLY A 317 -7.21 -1.68 -13.65
C GLY A 317 -6.41 -0.64 -14.41
N GLU A 318 -5.30 -0.22 -13.83
CA GLU A 318 -4.47 0.88 -14.32
C GLU A 318 -3.64 0.47 -15.55
N LYS A 319 -3.67 1.31 -16.58
CA LYS A 319 -2.86 1.19 -17.79
C LYS A 319 -1.44 1.70 -17.55
N LYS A 320 -0.57 1.49 -18.54
CA LYS A 320 0.77 2.04 -18.55
C LYS A 320 0.71 3.57 -18.41
N TYR A 321 1.43 4.08 -17.41
CA TYR A 321 1.57 5.53 -17.24
C TYR A 321 2.47 6.08 -18.34
N ALA A 322 1.94 7.02 -19.11
CA ALA A 322 2.73 7.76 -20.08
C ALA A 322 3.41 8.92 -19.36
N VAL A 323 4.67 8.75 -19.01
CA VAL A 323 5.49 9.88 -18.54
C VAL A 323 5.64 10.82 -19.73
N ALA A 324 5.26 12.10 -19.56
CA ALA A 324 5.68 13.13 -20.47
C ALA A 324 7.23 13.13 -20.45
N LYS A 325 7.86 12.74 -21.56
CA LYS A 325 9.31 12.85 -21.71
C LYS A 325 9.62 14.34 -21.77
N HIS A 326 10.19 14.88 -20.73
CA HIS A 326 10.79 16.21 -20.70
C HIS A 326 12.23 16.16 -21.22
#